data_4ede8a199e171b07eba21b0ca393c342
#
_entry.id   4ede8a199e171b07eba21b0ca393c342
#
_cell.length_a   1.000
_cell.length_b   1.000
_cell.length_c   1.000
_cell.angle_alpha   90.00
_cell.angle_beta   90.00
_cell.angle_gamma   90.00
#
_symmetry.space_group_name_H-M   'P 1'
#
loop_
_entity.id
_entity.type
_entity.pdbx_description
1 polymer ?
#
loop_
_entity_poly.entity_id
_entity_poly.type
_entity_poly.pdbx_seq_one_letter_code
_entity_poly.pdbx_strand_id
1 'polypeptide(L)'
;MRQQRTIYFNDARHYYLFAFEPPMALEDAWLPIDEVAGTGVDTFAYGVERGDGLFYPSRVGMMFGSDIQPFEQAAYWRTWHNMQSLIGRDLDPLTVLIDRAHDKNMDFWASLRMAGYGNMDPAHNLAQGGGGLAHAEVRAHISRVVEELAVEYETDGIELDFALPGGAPR
;
A
#
# COMPACT_ATOMS: atom_id res chain seq x y z
N MET A 1 12.84 -16.97 -24.31
CA MET A 1 11.93 -15.82 -24.54
C MET A 1 11.57 -15.27 -23.18
N ARG A 2 11.67 -13.94 -22.93
CA ARG A 2 11.06 -13.36 -21.73
C ARG A 2 9.55 -13.57 -21.87
N GLN A 3 8.93 -14.24 -20.89
CA GLN A 3 7.50 -14.35 -20.80
C GLN A 3 6.94 -12.92 -20.63
N GLN A 4 5.99 -12.49 -21.46
CA GLN A 4 5.33 -11.21 -21.25
C GLN A 4 4.52 -11.33 -19.97
N ARG A 5 4.69 -10.34 -19.09
CA ARG A 5 4.00 -10.29 -17.81
C ARG A 5 2.87 -9.26 -17.90
N THR A 6 1.68 -9.65 -17.45
CA THR A 6 0.53 -8.75 -17.35
C THR A 6 0.40 -8.30 -15.90
N ILE A 7 0.69 -7.03 -15.65
CA ILE A 7 0.64 -6.44 -14.32
C ILE A 7 -0.65 -5.63 -14.19
N TYR A 8 -1.42 -5.89 -13.14
CA TYR A 8 -2.56 -5.07 -12.75
C TYR A 8 -2.19 -4.25 -11.52
N PHE A 9 -2.28 -2.92 -11.63
CA PHE A 9 -2.04 -2.01 -10.51
C PHE A 9 -3.35 -1.67 -9.80
N ASN A 10 -3.39 -1.90 -8.48
CA ASN A 10 -4.50 -1.55 -7.60
C ASN A 10 -4.05 -0.49 -6.60
N ASP A 11 -4.68 0.69 -6.65
CA ASP A 11 -4.48 1.72 -5.64
C ASP A 11 -5.30 1.37 -4.40
N ALA A 12 -4.64 0.95 -3.33
CA ALA A 12 -5.24 0.47 -2.08
C ALA A 12 -6.35 1.35 -1.52
N ARG A 13 -6.14 2.65 -1.59
CA ARG A 13 -7.06 3.62 -1.04
C ARG A 13 -8.40 3.66 -1.76
N HIS A 14 -8.42 3.36 -3.05
CA HIS A 14 -9.60 3.59 -3.88
C HIS A 14 -10.53 2.40 -3.97
N TYR A 15 -10.17 1.26 -3.41
CA TYR A 15 -10.93 0.09 -3.71
C TYR A 15 -11.39 -0.69 -2.48
N TYR A 16 -10.51 -1.40 -1.82
CA TYR A 16 -11.00 -2.40 -0.88
C TYR A 16 -11.20 -1.86 0.54
N LEU A 17 -10.26 -1.08 1.08
CA LEU A 17 -10.36 -0.64 2.47
C LEU A 17 -11.46 0.40 2.73
N PHE A 18 -11.90 1.16 1.74
CA PHE A 18 -12.98 2.13 1.95
C PHE A 18 -14.29 1.79 1.25
N ALA A 19 -14.30 0.78 0.38
CA ALA A 19 -15.51 0.39 -0.37
C ALA A 19 -16.57 -0.25 0.53
N PHE A 20 -16.13 -0.92 1.58
CA PHE A 20 -17.00 -1.64 2.50
C PHE A 20 -17.23 -0.88 3.81
N GLU A 21 -18.43 -1.06 4.40
CA GLU A 21 -18.69 -0.56 5.74
C GLU A 21 -17.96 -1.44 6.78
N PRO A 22 -17.33 -0.84 7.79
CA PRO A 22 -16.73 -1.59 8.89
C PRO A 22 -17.82 -2.31 9.74
N PRO A 23 -17.54 -3.50 10.28
CA PRO A 23 -16.30 -4.26 10.17
C PRO A 23 -16.21 -5.06 8.86
N MET A 24 -15.08 -4.98 8.17
CA MET A 24 -14.82 -5.73 6.93
C MET A 24 -14.81 -7.24 7.17
N ALA A 25 -15.51 -8.00 6.33
CA ALA A 25 -15.37 -9.46 6.29
C ALA A 25 -14.08 -9.86 5.57
N LEU A 26 -13.62 -11.10 5.79
CA LEU A 26 -12.41 -11.59 5.12
C LEU A 26 -12.62 -11.73 3.60
N GLU A 27 -13.80 -12.14 3.22
CA GLU A 27 -14.22 -12.28 1.81
C GLU A 27 -14.21 -10.94 1.07
N ASP A 28 -14.56 -9.84 1.77
CA ASP A 28 -14.46 -8.49 1.22
C ASP A 28 -12.99 -8.10 0.95
N ALA A 29 -12.09 -8.53 1.83
CA ALA A 29 -10.65 -8.29 1.67
C ALA A 29 -10.03 -9.08 0.50
N TRP A 30 -10.63 -10.19 0.09
CA TRP A 30 -10.16 -10.98 -1.07
C TRP A 30 -10.61 -10.41 -2.41
N LEU A 31 -11.65 -9.58 -2.41
CA LEU A 31 -12.30 -9.11 -3.64
C LEU A 31 -11.34 -8.48 -4.67
N PRO A 32 -10.37 -7.61 -4.31
CA PRO A 32 -9.46 -7.02 -5.29
C PRO A 32 -8.68 -8.05 -6.11
N ILE A 33 -8.29 -9.15 -5.46
CA ILE A 33 -7.58 -10.26 -6.09
C ILE A 33 -8.55 -11.11 -6.93
N ASP A 34 -9.71 -11.46 -6.35
CA ASP A 34 -10.68 -12.34 -7.00
C ASP A 34 -11.27 -11.75 -8.29
N GLU A 35 -11.41 -10.42 -8.39
CA GLU A 35 -11.91 -9.75 -9.58
C GLU A 35 -10.98 -9.90 -10.80
N VAL A 36 -9.68 -10.01 -10.57
CA VAL A 36 -8.69 -10.14 -11.65
C VAL A 36 -8.19 -11.57 -11.83
N ALA A 37 -8.49 -12.45 -10.90
CA ALA A 37 -8.11 -13.85 -11.00
C ALA A 37 -8.71 -14.52 -12.25
N GLY A 38 -7.86 -15.25 -13.01
CA GLY A 38 -8.27 -15.91 -14.25
C GLY A 38 -8.47 -15.01 -15.47
N THR A 39 -8.17 -13.72 -15.38
CA THR A 39 -8.27 -12.78 -16.51
C THR A 39 -7.00 -12.69 -17.37
N GLY A 40 -5.96 -13.44 -17.02
CA GLY A 40 -4.64 -13.35 -17.65
C GLY A 40 -3.71 -12.33 -16.98
N VAL A 41 -4.07 -11.81 -15.82
CA VAL A 41 -3.18 -11.06 -14.93
C VAL A 41 -2.26 -12.05 -14.23
N ASP A 42 -0.96 -11.83 -14.32
CA ASP A 42 0.07 -12.67 -13.67
C ASP A 42 0.61 -12.01 -12.40
N THR A 43 0.49 -10.69 -12.28
CA THR A 43 1.06 -9.93 -11.17
C THR A 43 0.06 -8.88 -10.69
N PHE A 44 -0.21 -8.90 -9.40
CA PHE A 44 -1.02 -7.91 -8.72
C PHE A 44 -0.09 -6.91 -8.01
N ALA A 45 -0.01 -5.68 -8.51
CA ALA A 45 0.76 -4.61 -7.88
C ALA A 45 -0.19 -3.78 -7.00
N TYR A 46 0.07 -3.77 -5.71
CA TYR A 46 -0.79 -3.13 -4.70
C TYR A 46 -0.11 -1.92 -4.10
N GLY A 47 -0.78 -0.77 -4.15
CA GLY A 47 -0.32 0.44 -3.48
C GLY A 47 -0.41 0.29 -1.96
N VAL A 48 0.69 -0.07 -1.30
CA VAL A 48 0.74 -0.35 0.15
C VAL A 48 0.74 0.89 1.01
N GLU A 49 0.87 2.07 0.37
CA GLU A 49 0.91 3.34 1.08
C GLU A 49 0.23 4.46 0.29
N ARG A 50 -0.11 5.47 1.04
CA ARG A 50 -0.30 6.83 0.58
C ARG A 50 0.70 7.69 1.34
N GLY A 51 1.06 8.88 0.82
CA GLY A 51 2.04 9.75 1.46
C GLY A 51 1.77 10.13 2.92
N ASP A 52 0.58 9.86 3.41
CA ASP A 52 0.12 10.06 4.79
C ASP A 52 0.06 8.75 5.62
N GLY A 53 0.46 7.60 5.07
CA GLY A 53 0.60 6.39 5.87
C GLY A 53 0.49 5.08 5.10
N LEU A 54 0.88 4.01 5.78
CA LEU A 54 0.90 2.64 5.27
C LEU A 54 -0.43 1.94 5.57
N PHE A 55 -0.87 1.07 4.65
CA PHE A 55 -2.12 0.32 4.79
C PHE A 55 -1.92 -1.07 5.41
N TYR A 56 -0.91 -1.20 6.25
CA TYR A 56 -0.59 -2.40 7.02
C TYR A 56 0.08 -2.00 8.34
N PRO A 57 0.16 -2.90 9.35
CA PRO A 57 0.75 -2.61 10.67
C PRO A 57 2.28 -2.62 10.62
N SER A 58 2.87 -1.60 9.98
CA SER A 58 4.33 -1.45 9.87
C SER A 58 4.98 -1.19 11.23
N ARG A 59 6.19 -1.72 11.41
CA ARG A 59 7.08 -1.40 12.54
C ARG A 59 8.00 -0.22 12.25
N VAL A 60 8.06 0.21 10.99
CA VAL A 60 8.98 1.24 10.49
C VAL A 60 8.26 2.53 10.21
N GLY A 61 7.18 2.45 9.43
CA GLY A 61 6.40 3.59 9.01
C GLY A 61 5.15 3.81 9.86
N MET A 62 4.48 4.90 9.62
CA MET A 62 3.22 5.24 10.27
C MET A 62 2.05 4.57 9.54
N MET A 63 1.18 3.90 10.28
CA MET A 63 -0.04 3.35 9.71
C MET A 63 -1.02 4.48 9.38
N PHE A 64 -1.63 4.42 8.19
CA PHE A 64 -2.62 5.39 7.73
C PHE A 64 -3.74 5.58 8.76
N GLY A 65 -4.04 6.83 9.07
CA GLY A 65 -5.13 7.19 9.97
C GLY A 65 -4.76 7.31 11.44
N SER A 66 -3.53 6.96 11.84
CA SER A 66 -3.12 7.03 13.24
C SER A 66 -3.00 8.47 13.78
N ASP A 67 -2.75 9.44 12.92
CA ASP A 67 -2.49 10.85 13.26
C ASP A 67 -3.58 11.83 12.79
N ILE A 68 -4.58 11.37 12.02
CA ILE A 68 -5.61 12.25 11.42
C ILE A 68 -7.00 12.12 12.06
N GLN A 69 -7.05 11.68 13.30
CA GLN A 69 -8.32 11.57 14.04
C GLN A 69 -8.63 12.87 14.80
N PRO A 70 -9.93 13.28 14.86
CA PRO A 70 -11.11 12.63 14.28
C PRO A 70 -11.15 12.75 12.75
N PHE A 71 -11.69 11.72 12.08
CA PHE A 71 -11.77 11.72 10.61
C PHE A 71 -12.83 12.67 10.08
N GLU A 72 -12.43 13.56 9.18
CA GLU A 72 -13.35 14.47 8.46
C GLU A 72 -13.95 13.84 7.20
N GLN A 73 -13.34 12.77 6.68
CA GLN A 73 -13.76 12.09 5.45
C GLN A 73 -14.18 10.66 5.74
N ALA A 74 -15.39 10.28 5.27
CA ALA A 74 -15.91 8.93 5.44
C ALA A 74 -14.98 7.84 4.84
N ALA A 75 -14.28 8.15 3.73
CA ALA A 75 -13.33 7.23 3.13
C ALA A 75 -12.15 6.93 4.08
N TYR A 76 -11.64 7.91 4.78
CA TYR A 76 -10.54 7.72 5.74
C TYR A 76 -10.99 6.97 6.98
N TRP A 77 -12.20 7.30 7.47
CA TRP A 77 -12.83 6.58 8.57
C TRP A 77 -13.01 5.09 8.23
N ARG A 78 -13.58 4.76 7.04
CA ARG A 78 -13.74 3.38 6.59
C ARG A 78 -12.40 2.65 6.46
N THR A 79 -11.43 3.27 5.80
CA THR A 79 -10.09 2.70 5.62
C THR A 79 -9.47 2.30 6.96
N TRP A 80 -9.45 3.23 7.92
CA TRP A 80 -8.94 2.98 9.26
C TRP A 80 -9.69 1.85 9.95
N HIS A 81 -11.01 1.96 10.05
CA HIS A 81 -11.80 0.99 10.79
C HIS A 81 -11.81 -0.40 10.14
N ASN A 82 -11.71 -0.50 8.83
CA ASN A 82 -11.56 -1.78 8.14
C ASN A 82 -10.18 -2.41 8.39
N MET A 83 -9.09 -1.64 8.34
CA MET A 83 -7.77 -2.13 8.79
C MET A 83 -7.82 -2.61 10.24
N GLN A 84 -8.38 -1.79 11.15
CA GLN A 84 -8.49 -2.17 12.57
C GLN A 84 -9.36 -3.43 12.76
N SER A 85 -10.41 -3.60 11.98
CA SER A 85 -11.28 -4.78 12.06
C SER A 85 -10.58 -6.08 11.62
N LEU A 86 -9.66 -6.00 10.68
CA LEU A 86 -8.80 -7.12 10.27
C LEU A 86 -7.74 -7.38 11.34
N ILE A 87 -6.97 -6.37 11.70
CA ILE A 87 -5.89 -6.47 12.69
C ILE A 87 -6.39 -6.99 14.04
N GLY A 88 -7.56 -6.53 14.51
CA GLY A 88 -8.19 -7.01 15.75
C GLY A 88 -8.61 -8.49 15.74
N ARG A 89 -8.52 -9.15 14.59
CA ARG A 89 -8.74 -10.59 14.39
C ARG A 89 -7.45 -11.33 14.03
N ASP A 90 -6.29 -10.72 14.30
CA ASP A 90 -4.97 -11.26 13.92
C ASP A 90 -4.79 -11.46 12.40
N LEU A 91 -5.48 -10.64 11.60
CA LEU A 91 -5.39 -10.62 10.15
C LEU A 91 -4.66 -9.35 9.72
N ASP A 92 -3.43 -9.47 9.27
CA ASP A 92 -2.71 -8.36 8.65
C ASP A 92 -3.30 -8.09 7.26
N PRO A 93 -3.80 -6.87 6.97
CA PRO A 93 -4.42 -6.55 5.68
C PRO A 93 -3.52 -6.83 4.48
N LEU A 94 -2.22 -6.63 4.61
CA LEU A 94 -1.26 -6.88 3.54
C LEU A 94 -1.03 -8.39 3.32
N THR A 95 -0.82 -9.13 4.41
CA THR A 95 -0.68 -10.59 4.35
C THR A 95 -1.92 -11.25 3.75
N VAL A 96 -3.12 -10.81 4.12
CA VAL A 96 -4.38 -11.33 3.55
C VAL A 96 -4.41 -11.20 2.02
N LEU A 97 -3.93 -10.09 1.46
CA LEU A 97 -3.88 -9.89 0.02
C LEU A 97 -2.79 -10.73 -0.65
N ILE A 98 -1.61 -10.84 -0.03
CA ILE A 98 -0.48 -11.64 -0.53
C ILE A 98 -0.90 -13.11 -0.61
N ASP A 99 -1.41 -13.68 0.49
CA ASP A 99 -1.87 -15.07 0.55
C ASP A 99 -2.93 -15.33 -0.53
N ARG A 100 -3.88 -14.41 -0.70
CA ARG A 100 -4.92 -14.58 -1.72
C ARG A 100 -4.36 -14.52 -3.13
N ALA A 101 -3.39 -13.67 -3.42
CA ALA A 101 -2.74 -13.61 -4.74
C ALA A 101 -2.01 -14.93 -5.04
N HIS A 102 -1.25 -15.45 -4.08
CA HIS A 102 -0.57 -16.74 -4.20
C HIS A 102 -1.54 -17.90 -4.37
N ASP A 103 -2.65 -17.94 -3.64
CA ASP A 103 -3.73 -18.93 -3.82
C ASP A 103 -4.31 -18.90 -5.25
N LYS A 104 -4.27 -17.75 -5.91
CA LYS A 104 -4.72 -17.58 -7.29
C LYS A 104 -3.60 -17.73 -8.33
N ASN A 105 -2.39 -18.12 -7.93
CA ASN A 105 -1.20 -18.24 -8.76
C ASN A 105 -0.80 -16.92 -9.44
N MET A 106 -0.93 -15.81 -8.72
CA MET A 106 -0.44 -14.49 -9.13
C MET A 106 0.72 -14.06 -8.24
N ASP A 107 1.73 -13.44 -8.84
CA ASP A 107 2.76 -12.73 -8.07
C ASP A 107 2.14 -11.48 -7.40
N PHE A 108 2.61 -11.15 -6.21
CA PHE A 108 2.21 -9.95 -5.49
C PHE A 108 3.36 -8.96 -5.39
N TRP A 109 3.15 -7.73 -5.89
CA TRP A 109 4.12 -6.64 -5.75
C TRP A 109 3.59 -5.57 -4.81
N ALA A 110 4.41 -5.17 -3.84
CA ALA A 110 4.14 -4.00 -3.02
C ALA A 110 4.59 -2.73 -3.76
N SER A 111 3.66 -1.82 -4.03
CA SER A 111 3.96 -0.54 -4.68
C SER A 111 4.02 0.57 -3.65
N LEU A 112 5.16 1.27 -3.60
CA LEU A 112 5.41 2.43 -2.75
C LEU A 112 5.36 3.71 -3.58
N ARG A 113 4.42 4.59 -3.28
CA ARG A 113 4.31 5.90 -3.94
C ARG A 113 5.31 6.89 -3.34
N MET A 114 6.22 7.36 -4.17
CA MET A 114 7.35 8.19 -3.77
C MET A 114 7.02 9.70 -3.68
N ALA A 115 5.78 10.05 -3.33
CA ALA A 115 5.30 11.43 -3.33
C ALA A 115 5.30 12.12 -1.96
N GLY A 116 5.05 11.35 -0.91
CA GLY A 116 5.01 11.79 0.48
C GLY A 116 5.53 10.70 1.39
N TYR A 117 5.80 11.05 2.63
CA TYR A 117 6.46 10.13 3.56
C TYR A 117 5.82 10.32 4.94
N GLY A 118 4.99 9.35 5.31
CA GLY A 118 4.37 9.32 6.64
C GLY A 118 5.41 9.29 7.75
N ASN A 119 5.15 10.01 8.83
CA ASN A 119 6.06 10.15 9.98
C ASN A 119 7.40 10.85 9.67
N MET A 120 7.42 11.65 8.61
CA MET A 120 8.57 12.49 8.22
C MET A 120 8.13 13.96 8.17
N ASP A 121 9.10 14.88 8.21
CA ASP A 121 8.80 16.30 8.05
C ASP A 121 8.09 16.54 6.71
N PRO A 122 6.88 17.10 6.69
CA PRO A 122 6.15 17.39 5.46
C PRO A 122 6.91 18.27 4.46
N ALA A 123 7.88 19.06 4.93
CA ALA A 123 8.76 19.85 4.07
C ALA A 123 9.62 19.01 3.12
N HIS A 124 9.81 17.73 3.41
CA HIS A 124 10.51 16.79 2.54
C HIS A 124 9.63 16.23 1.41
N ASN A 125 8.32 16.37 1.49
CA ASN A 125 7.39 15.78 0.52
C ASN A 125 7.56 16.41 -0.87
N LEU A 126 7.69 15.57 -1.91
CA LEU A 126 7.82 16.01 -3.29
C LEU A 126 6.59 16.81 -3.77
N ALA A 127 5.39 16.42 -3.33
CA ALA A 127 4.15 17.11 -3.65
C ALA A 127 4.12 18.57 -3.16
N GLN A 128 4.95 18.92 -2.18
CA GLN A 128 5.07 20.26 -1.59
C GLN A 128 6.36 20.97 -2.06
N GLY A 129 7.05 20.43 -3.06
CA GLY A 129 8.29 20.97 -3.58
C GLY A 129 9.52 20.66 -2.72
N GLY A 130 9.38 19.81 -1.70
CA GLY A 130 10.50 19.28 -0.92
C GLY A 130 11.38 18.34 -1.73
N GLY A 131 12.63 18.19 -1.34
CA GLY A 131 13.62 17.44 -2.11
C GLY A 131 13.43 15.91 -2.09
N GLY A 132 12.49 15.39 -1.32
CA GLY A 132 12.20 13.95 -1.25
C GLY A 132 13.47 13.12 -1.00
N LEU A 133 13.79 12.24 -1.93
CA LEU A 133 14.99 11.37 -1.84
C LEU A 133 16.35 12.11 -1.89
N ALA A 134 16.38 13.42 -2.11
CA ALA A 134 17.61 14.20 -1.93
C ALA A 134 18.03 14.23 -0.45
N HIS A 135 17.07 14.13 0.48
CA HIS A 135 17.34 14.08 1.92
C HIS A 135 17.78 12.69 2.36
N ALA A 136 18.85 12.63 3.16
CA ALA A 136 19.43 11.36 3.63
C ALA A 136 18.47 10.58 4.55
N GLU A 137 17.73 11.29 5.40
CA GLU A 137 16.74 10.72 6.30
C GLU A 137 15.55 10.10 5.56
N VAL A 138 15.11 10.70 4.45
CA VAL A 138 14.06 10.14 3.59
C VAL A 138 14.55 8.84 2.95
N ARG A 139 15.76 8.84 2.39
CA ARG A 139 16.35 7.61 1.82
C ARG A 139 16.46 6.50 2.87
N ALA A 140 16.93 6.84 4.07
CA ALA A 140 17.06 5.87 5.15
C ALA A 140 15.70 5.33 5.61
N HIS A 141 14.67 6.17 5.67
CA HIS A 141 13.31 5.75 6.02
C HIS A 141 12.74 4.80 4.96
N ILE A 142 12.75 5.20 3.70
CA ILE A 142 12.25 4.37 2.59
C ILE A 142 13.02 3.04 2.47
N SER A 143 14.34 3.06 2.66
CA SER A 143 15.13 1.82 2.64
C SER A 143 14.67 0.83 3.72
N ARG A 144 14.33 1.31 4.92
CA ARG A 144 13.81 0.45 5.99
C ARG A 144 12.40 -0.08 5.69
N VAL A 145 11.53 0.73 5.07
CA VAL A 145 10.20 0.26 4.64
C VAL A 145 10.34 -0.80 3.55
N VAL A 146 11.23 -0.60 2.58
CA VAL A 146 11.53 -1.61 1.55
C VAL A 146 12.10 -2.89 2.16
N GLU A 147 13.02 -2.77 3.13
CA GLU A 147 13.57 -3.91 3.86
C GLU A 147 12.48 -4.68 4.63
N GLU A 148 11.59 -3.98 5.33
CA GLU A 148 10.44 -4.58 6.02
C GLU A 148 9.57 -5.38 5.04
N LEU A 149 9.18 -4.77 3.91
CA LEU A 149 8.35 -5.43 2.89
C LEU A 149 9.05 -6.65 2.24
N ALA A 150 10.37 -6.59 2.09
CA ALA A 150 11.13 -7.66 1.46
C ALA A 150 11.48 -8.81 2.41
N VAL A 151 11.52 -8.56 3.73
CA VAL A 151 11.99 -9.54 4.71
C VAL A 151 10.85 -10.12 5.56
N GLU A 152 9.85 -9.29 5.89
CA GLU A 152 8.77 -9.71 6.79
C GLU A 152 7.50 -10.12 6.05
N TYR A 153 7.38 -9.77 4.76
CA TYR A 153 6.24 -10.10 3.91
C TYR A 153 6.68 -10.96 2.73
N GLU A 154 5.85 -11.90 2.30
CA GLU A 154 6.11 -12.78 1.15
C GLU A 154 5.80 -12.10 -0.19
N THR A 155 6.30 -10.85 -0.37
CA THR A 155 6.16 -10.12 -1.63
C THR A 155 7.10 -10.67 -2.70
N ASP A 156 6.61 -10.84 -3.94
CA ASP A 156 7.42 -11.29 -5.08
C ASP A 156 8.20 -10.15 -5.73
N GLY A 157 7.86 -8.92 -5.39
CA GLY A 157 8.54 -7.72 -5.88
C GLY A 157 8.09 -6.45 -5.19
N ILE A 158 8.91 -5.41 -5.35
CA ILE A 158 8.61 -4.07 -4.83
C ILE A 158 8.72 -3.08 -5.99
N GLU A 159 7.69 -2.26 -6.16
CA GLU A 159 7.66 -1.15 -7.10
C GLU A 159 7.86 0.16 -6.36
N LEU A 160 8.73 1.01 -6.87
CA LEU A 160 8.85 2.40 -6.43
C LEU A 160 8.11 3.28 -7.44
N ASP A 161 6.90 3.71 -7.09
CA ASP A 161 6.03 4.50 -7.95
C ASP A 161 6.37 6.00 -7.89
N PHE A 162 6.96 6.51 -8.96
CA PHE A 162 7.27 7.92 -9.16
C PHE A 162 6.20 8.69 -9.95
N ALA A 163 5.05 8.09 -10.21
CA ALA A 163 3.93 8.75 -10.88
C ALA A 163 3.27 9.78 -9.94
N LEU A 164 3.79 11.01 -9.97
CA LEU A 164 3.32 12.11 -9.15
C LEU A 164 2.29 12.96 -9.90
N PRO A 165 1.20 13.40 -9.23
CA PRO A 165 0.42 14.51 -9.74
C PRO A 165 1.32 15.77 -9.80
N GLY A 166 1.75 16.17 -10.99
CA GLY A 166 2.59 17.37 -11.17
C GLY A 166 3.98 17.17 -11.74
N GLY A 167 4.36 15.95 -12.07
CA GLY A 167 5.57 15.70 -12.86
C GLY A 167 6.66 14.90 -12.16
N ALA A 168 7.45 14.21 -12.96
CA ALA A 168 8.64 13.53 -12.50
C ALA A 168 9.64 14.53 -11.87
N PRO A 169 10.46 14.09 -10.90
CA PRO A 169 11.56 14.93 -10.41
C PRO A 169 12.45 15.32 -11.58
N ARG A 170 12.72 16.61 -11.70
CA ARG A 170 13.67 17.16 -12.68
C ARG A 170 15.09 16.89 -12.25
#